data_c7ebb79c6143e83ac49a88d6860281e9
#
_entry.id   c7ebb79c6143e83ac49a88d6860281e9
#
_cell.length_a   1.000
_cell.length_b   1.000
_cell.length_c   1.000
_cell.angle_alpha   90.00
_cell.angle_beta   90.00
_cell.angle_gamma   90.00
#
_symmetry.space_group_name_H-M   'P 1'
#
loop_
_entity.id
_entity.type
_entity.pdbx_description
1 polymer ?
#
loop_
_entity_poly.entity_id
_entity_poly.type
_entity_poly.pdbx_seq_one_letter_code
_entity_poly.pdbx_strand_id
1 'polypeptide(L)'
;LYRASLAAVKDQDGAAMSLGRTSTFLDIYIEKDICEGKLTEEEAQELIDQFIIKLRIVRFLRTPEYNDLFSGDPVWVTESLGGQGVDGRSLVTKTSYRYLHTLYNLGPAPEPNLTVLWFNNAPDNWKNFCAKVSIDTSAIQYENDDLMRPDYGDDYGIACCVSPMKIGKQMQYFGARANLAKCLLYAINGGVDEKSHEQCGPNYAPITGEYLNYDEVLPKYVQMLDWLAGLYVNVLNLIQYMHDKYYYEEAEMALIDTDVRRTFATGIAGFSHVIDSLSAIKYAKVKVVRDEMGLATGFEVEGDFPKYGNDDDRADEIGVWLLRTFLEMIKKRHTYRN
;
A
#
# COMPACT_ATOMS: atom_id res chain seq x y z
N LEU A 1 8.23 -25.54 -5.97
CA LEU A 1 7.70 -24.22 -5.73
C LEU A 1 6.38 -24.23 -4.96
N TYR A 2 5.34 -24.85 -5.49
CA TYR A 2 3.97 -24.88 -4.99
C TYR A 2 3.87 -25.11 -3.45
N ARG A 3 4.46 -26.20 -2.94
CA ARG A 3 4.40 -26.53 -1.50
C ARG A 3 5.17 -25.53 -0.64
N ALA A 4 6.34 -25.12 -1.10
CA ALA A 4 7.18 -24.17 -0.36
C ALA A 4 6.53 -22.77 -0.29
N SER A 5 6.00 -22.27 -1.42
CA SER A 5 5.33 -20.97 -1.45
C SER A 5 4.08 -20.95 -0.58
N LEU A 6 3.24 -22.00 -0.62
CA LEU A 6 2.05 -22.07 0.25
C LEU A 6 2.41 -22.19 1.73
N ALA A 7 3.46 -22.95 2.06
CA ALA A 7 3.95 -23.03 3.43
C ALA A 7 4.42 -21.66 3.93
N ALA A 8 5.22 -20.94 3.13
CA ALA A 8 5.69 -19.61 3.47
C ALA A 8 4.54 -18.60 3.63
N VAL A 9 3.53 -18.63 2.74
CA VAL A 9 2.34 -17.77 2.86
C VAL A 9 1.57 -18.07 4.14
N LYS A 10 1.44 -19.32 4.54
CA LYS A 10 0.76 -19.70 5.79
C LYS A 10 1.57 -19.34 7.02
N ASP A 11 2.88 -19.51 6.97
CA ASP A 11 3.78 -19.22 8.10
C ASP A 11 3.86 -17.72 8.37
N GLN A 12 3.87 -16.91 7.33
CA GLN A 12 3.89 -15.45 7.42
C GLN A 12 2.66 -14.90 8.18
N ASP A 13 1.52 -15.57 8.12
CA ASP A 13 0.27 -15.27 8.84
C ASP A 13 -0.05 -13.78 8.95
N GLY A 14 0.41 -13.03 8.02
CA GLY A 14 0.30 -11.58 7.94
C GLY A 14 -0.42 -11.12 6.68
N ALA A 15 -0.50 -9.82 6.53
CA ALA A 15 -1.30 -9.21 5.49
C ALA A 15 -0.50 -8.82 4.26
N ALA A 16 0.72 -9.28 4.04
CA ALA A 16 1.44 -8.93 2.83
C ALA A 16 2.69 -9.77 2.62
N MET A 17 2.85 -10.27 1.42
CA MET A 17 4.01 -11.06 1.03
C MET A 17 4.30 -10.86 -0.46
N SER A 18 5.57 -10.82 -0.83
CA SER A 18 5.99 -10.92 -2.23
C SER A 18 6.45 -12.33 -2.55
N LEU A 19 5.95 -12.90 -3.64
CA LEU A 19 6.52 -14.11 -4.25
C LEU A 19 7.73 -13.80 -5.13
N GLY A 20 8.02 -12.53 -5.35
CA GLY A 20 9.03 -12.08 -6.29
C GLY A 20 8.59 -12.25 -7.73
N ARG A 21 9.49 -12.75 -8.57
CA ARG A 21 9.26 -12.94 -10.02
C ARG A 21 9.24 -14.43 -10.35
N THR A 22 8.29 -15.18 -9.77
CA THR A 22 8.24 -16.63 -9.97
C THR A 22 7.96 -17.00 -11.42
N SER A 23 7.26 -16.15 -12.17
CA SER A 23 7.02 -16.34 -13.60
C SER A 23 8.30 -16.42 -14.43
N THR A 24 9.26 -15.54 -14.17
CA THR A 24 10.57 -15.58 -14.85
C THR A 24 11.39 -16.80 -14.45
N PHE A 25 11.37 -17.14 -13.17
CA PHE A 25 12.08 -18.30 -12.65
C PHE A 25 11.50 -19.63 -13.16
N LEU A 26 10.18 -19.79 -13.13
CA LEU A 26 9.52 -21.02 -13.56
C LEU A 26 9.64 -21.29 -15.06
N ASP A 27 9.72 -20.23 -15.85
CA ASP A 27 9.81 -20.34 -17.31
C ASP A 27 10.99 -21.20 -17.76
N ILE A 28 12.11 -21.12 -17.05
CA ILE A 28 13.33 -21.91 -17.32
C ILE A 28 13.02 -23.41 -17.30
N TYR A 29 12.24 -23.86 -16.32
CA TYR A 29 11.89 -25.26 -16.12
C TYR A 29 10.73 -25.70 -17.04
N ILE A 30 9.73 -24.85 -17.18
CA ILE A 30 8.55 -25.13 -18.03
C ILE A 30 8.98 -25.27 -19.48
N GLU A 31 9.76 -24.32 -20.03
CA GLU A 31 10.23 -24.38 -21.41
C GLU A 31 11.14 -25.60 -21.64
N LYS A 32 11.98 -25.95 -20.67
CA LYS A 32 12.78 -27.18 -20.73
C LYS A 32 11.89 -28.41 -20.83
N ASP A 33 10.88 -28.55 -19.98
CA ASP A 33 10.01 -29.72 -19.93
C ASP A 33 9.12 -29.78 -21.17
N ILE A 34 8.70 -28.66 -21.75
CA ILE A 34 8.00 -28.62 -23.05
C ILE A 34 8.95 -29.06 -24.18
N CYS A 35 10.18 -28.58 -24.24
CA CYS A 35 11.16 -28.98 -25.24
C CYS A 35 11.51 -30.46 -25.15
N GLU A 36 11.52 -31.05 -23.98
CA GLU A 36 11.76 -32.46 -23.74
C GLU A 36 10.48 -33.34 -23.94
N GLY A 37 9.34 -32.72 -24.29
CA GLY A 37 8.06 -33.43 -24.49
C GLY A 37 7.44 -33.97 -23.21
N LYS A 38 7.81 -33.45 -22.05
CA LYS A 38 7.27 -33.84 -20.74
C LYS A 38 6.01 -33.09 -20.37
N LEU A 39 5.82 -31.88 -20.95
CA LEU A 39 4.66 -31.02 -20.78
C LEU A 39 4.19 -30.49 -22.14
N THR A 40 2.90 -30.26 -22.28
CA THR A 40 2.30 -29.48 -23.34
C THR A 40 2.14 -28.00 -22.88
N GLU A 41 1.82 -27.10 -23.81
CA GLU A 41 1.49 -25.70 -23.45
C GLU A 41 0.23 -25.63 -22.58
N GLU A 42 -0.77 -26.46 -22.83
CA GLU A 42 -2.00 -26.56 -22.06
C GLU A 42 -1.74 -27.03 -20.63
N GLU A 43 -0.96 -28.11 -20.48
CA GLU A 43 -0.58 -28.62 -19.16
C GLU A 43 0.25 -27.60 -18.36
N ALA A 44 1.12 -26.85 -19.02
CA ALA A 44 1.89 -25.77 -18.39
C ALA A 44 0.97 -24.65 -17.88
N GLN A 45 -0.04 -24.26 -18.66
CA GLN A 45 -1.05 -23.28 -18.22
C GLN A 45 -1.87 -23.82 -17.05
N GLU A 46 -2.31 -25.08 -17.12
CA GLU A 46 -3.08 -25.71 -16.04
C GLU A 46 -2.30 -25.74 -14.73
N LEU A 47 -1.00 -26.04 -14.75
CA LEU A 47 -0.17 -26.01 -13.54
C LEU A 47 -0.08 -24.61 -12.91
N ILE A 48 0.00 -23.57 -13.74
CA ILE A 48 -0.02 -22.18 -13.25
C ILE A 48 -1.41 -21.85 -12.69
N ASP A 49 -2.49 -22.20 -13.38
CA ASP A 49 -3.87 -22.01 -12.90
C ASP A 49 -4.09 -22.69 -11.54
N GLN A 50 -3.63 -23.92 -11.38
CA GLN A 50 -3.71 -24.65 -10.10
C GLN A 50 -2.93 -23.94 -8.98
N PHE A 51 -1.77 -23.37 -9.29
CA PHE A 51 -1.01 -22.61 -8.31
C PHE A 51 -1.77 -21.35 -7.87
N ILE A 52 -2.34 -20.61 -8.81
CA ILE A 52 -3.17 -19.43 -8.53
C ILE A 52 -4.41 -19.80 -7.72
N ILE A 53 -5.10 -20.89 -8.05
CA ILE A 53 -6.24 -21.39 -7.26
C ILE A 53 -5.82 -21.58 -5.79
N LYS A 54 -4.67 -22.18 -5.54
CA LYS A 54 -4.20 -22.40 -4.17
C LYS A 54 -3.89 -21.11 -3.42
N LEU A 55 -3.32 -20.11 -4.10
CA LEU A 55 -3.12 -18.79 -3.50
C LEU A 55 -4.46 -18.10 -3.16
N ARG A 56 -5.51 -18.32 -3.99
CA ARG A 56 -6.85 -17.77 -3.73
C ARG A 56 -7.58 -18.46 -2.57
N ILE A 57 -7.32 -19.72 -2.29
CA ILE A 57 -7.98 -20.47 -1.22
C ILE A 57 -7.21 -20.52 0.09
N VAL A 58 -5.95 -20.11 0.09
CA VAL A 58 -5.16 -20.01 1.31
C VAL A 58 -5.79 -18.94 2.24
N ARG A 59 -5.96 -19.29 3.52
CA ARG A 59 -6.56 -18.39 4.52
C ARG A 59 -5.73 -18.39 5.79
N PHE A 60 -5.77 -17.28 6.50
CA PHE A 60 -5.22 -17.13 7.84
C PHE A 60 -6.32 -17.29 8.90
N LEU A 61 -5.92 -17.69 10.07
CA LEU A 61 -6.80 -17.67 11.23
C LEU A 61 -6.76 -16.29 11.87
N ARG A 62 -7.83 -15.51 11.67
CA ARG A 62 -7.95 -14.12 12.15
C ARG A 62 -9.15 -13.96 13.06
N THR A 63 -9.10 -12.91 13.92
CA THR A 63 -10.24 -12.58 14.76
C THR A 63 -11.41 -12.01 13.94
N PRO A 64 -12.67 -12.15 14.40
CA PRO A 64 -13.82 -11.56 13.74
C PRO A 64 -13.66 -10.07 13.48
N GLU A 65 -13.14 -9.32 14.45
CA GLU A 65 -12.92 -7.87 14.35
C GLU A 65 -11.95 -7.51 13.21
N TYR A 66 -10.91 -8.31 13.01
CA TYR A 66 -9.99 -8.13 11.91
C TYR A 66 -10.68 -8.37 10.57
N ASN A 67 -11.48 -9.41 10.47
CA ASN A 67 -12.22 -9.74 9.25
C ASN A 67 -13.27 -8.66 8.92
N ASP A 68 -13.93 -8.09 9.91
CA ASP A 68 -14.87 -6.98 9.74
C ASP A 68 -14.16 -5.74 9.19
N LEU A 69 -13.00 -5.42 9.74
CA LEU A 69 -12.20 -4.27 9.31
C LEU A 69 -11.75 -4.35 7.85
N PHE A 70 -11.37 -5.55 7.38
CA PHE A 70 -10.84 -5.79 6.04
C PHE A 70 -11.87 -6.40 5.07
N SER A 71 -13.13 -6.50 5.46
CA SER A 71 -14.20 -7.08 4.64
C SER A 71 -13.89 -8.49 4.13
N GLY A 72 -13.26 -9.31 4.97
CA GLY A 72 -12.86 -10.66 4.64
C GLY A 72 -11.44 -10.97 5.10
N ASP A 73 -10.79 -11.86 4.37
CA ASP A 73 -9.50 -12.45 4.74
C ASP A 73 -8.47 -12.37 3.61
N PRO A 74 -8.11 -11.16 3.14
CA PRO A 74 -7.11 -11.00 2.10
C PRO A 74 -5.72 -11.36 2.64
N VAL A 75 -4.95 -12.10 1.85
CA VAL A 75 -3.55 -12.46 2.18
C VAL A 75 -2.54 -11.51 1.56
N TRP A 76 -2.95 -10.75 0.54
CA TRP A 76 -2.13 -9.80 -0.22
C TRP A 76 -0.77 -10.37 -0.66
N VAL A 77 -0.83 -11.55 -1.23
CA VAL A 77 0.31 -12.17 -1.90
C VAL A 77 0.47 -11.55 -3.27
N THR A 78 1.68 -11.09 -3.59
CA THR A 78 1.96 -10.40 -4.85
C THR A 78 2.96 -11.18 -5.68
N GLU A 79 2.64 -11.36 -6.96
CA GLU A 79 3.56 -11.83 -8.00
C GLU A 79 3.96 -10.64 -8.87
N SER A 80 5.26 -10.43 -9.07
CA SER A 80 5.81 -9.39 -9.93
C SER A 80 6.13 -9.96 -11.30
N LEU A 81 5.60 -9.36 -12.35
CA LEU A 81 5.68 -9.87 -13.73
C LEU A 81 6.56 -8.98 -14.60
N GLY A 82 7.50 -9.56 -15.33
CA GLY A 82 8.35 -8.86 -16.28
C GLY A 82 9.47 -8.04 -15.62
N GLY A 83 9.60 -6.78 -16.01
CA GLY A 83 10.72 -5.93 -15.63
C GLY A 83 11.97 -6.20 -16.44
N GLN A 84 13.11 -5.66 -16.00
CA GLN A 84 14.40 -5.73 -16.69
C GLN A 84 15.47 -6.35 -15.81
N GLY A 85 16.43 -7.04 -16.42
CA GLY A 85 17.68 -7.45 -15.80
C GLY A 85 18.72 -6.32 -15.71
N VAL A 86 19.83 -6.57 -14.99
CA VAL A 86 20.94 -5.59 -14.80
C VAL A 86 21.50 -5.09 -16.13
N ASP A 87 21.51 -5.97 -17.12
CA ASP A 87 21.99 -5.72 -18.50
C ASP A 87 20.94 -5.04 -19.41
N GLY A 88 19.77 -4.69 -18.85
CA GLY A 88 18.66 -4.07 -19.59
C GLY A 88 17.82 -5.04 -20.42
N ARG A 89 18.12 -6.34 -20.40
CA ARG A 89 17.28 -7.33 -21.08
C ARG A 89 15.90 -7.43 -20.44
N SER A 90 14.89 -7.70 -21.26
CA SER A 90 13.55 -7.99 -20.77
C SER A 90 13.51 -9.31 -19.97
N LEU A 91 12.87 -9.29 -18.82
CA LEU A 91 12.56 -10.46 -18.01
C LEU A 91 11.13 -10.98 -18.24
N VAL A 92 10.43 -10.43 -19.23
CA VAL A 92 9.14 -10.95 -19.69
C VAL A 92 9.35 -12.30 -20.36
N THR A 93 8.67 -13.31 -19.89
CA THR A 93 8.73 -14.69 -20.40
C THR A 93 7.34 -15.17 -20.83
N LYS A 94 7.25 -16.32 -21.50
CA LYS A 94 5.96 -16.94 -21.80
C LYS A 94 5.14 -17.18 -20.54
N THR A 95 5.79 -17.53 -19.43
CA THR A 95 5.11 -17.77 -18.16
C THR A 95 4.57 -16.45 -17.56
N SER A 96 5.14 -15.29 -17.88
CA SER A 96 4.51 -14.00 -17.54
C SER A 96 3.13 -13.85 -18.21
N TYR A 97 3.01 -14.25 -19.47
CA TYR A 97 1.70 -14.30 -20.15
C TYR A 97 0.77 -15.34 -19.53
N ARG A 98 1.27 -16.53 -19.16
CA ARG A 98 0.47 -17.58 -18.49
C ARG A 98 -0.13 -17.07 -17.17
N TYR A 99 0.63 -16.32 -16.37
CA TYR A 99 0.12 -15.72 -15.14
C TYR A 99 -1.03 -14.73 -15.40
N LEU A 100 -0.88 -13.82 -16.35
CA LEU A 100 -1.98 -12.92 -16.71
C LEU A 100 -3.17 -13.66 -17.33
N HIS A 101 -2.92 -14.73 -18.07
CA HIS A 101 -3.99 -15.54 -18.69
C HIS A 101 -4.86 -16.25 -17.66
N THR A 102 -4.35 -16.48 -16.43
CA THR A 102 -5.17 -17.04 -15.35
C THR A 102 -6.40 -16.17 -15.03
N LEU A 103 -6.35 -14.86 -15.29
CA LEU A 103 -7.49 -13.96 -15.10
C LEU A 103 -8.64 -14.26 -16.06
N TYR A 104 -8.34 -14.79 -17.25
CA TYR A 104 -9.37 -15.26 -18.18
C TYR A 104 -9.89 -16.66 -17.82
N ASN A 105 -8.98 -17.57 -17.42
CA ASN A 105 -9.35 -18.96 -17.10
C ASN A 105 -10.13 -19.07 -15.78
N LEU A 106 -9.74 -18.28 -14.77
CA LEU A 106 -10.25 -18.36 -13.39
C LEU A 106 -11.12 -17.16 -12.98
N GLY A 107 -11.25 -16.18 -13.85
CA GLY A 107 -11.90 -14.90 -13.56
C GLY A 107 -11.04 -13.94 -12.73
N PRO A 108 -11.38 -12.63 -12.76
CA PRO A 108 -10.69 -11.62 -11.97
C PRO A 108 -10.81 -11.91 -10.47
N ALA A 109 -9.72 -11.67 -9.75
CA ALA A 109 -9.69 -11.79 -8.29
C ALA A 109 -8.58 -10.93 -7.71
N PRO A 110 -8.69 -10.48 -6.44
CA PRO A 110 -7.66 -9.68 -5.78
C PRO A 110 -6.40 -10.49 -5.44
N GLU A 111 -6.50 -11.82 -5.45
CA GLU A 111 -5.42 -12.74 -5.05
C GLU A 111 -5.02 -13.69 -6.19
N PRO A 112 -3.71 -13.82 -6.43
CA PRO A 112 -2.64 -12.94 -5.98
C PRO A 112 -2.72 -11.57 -6.66
N ASN A 113 -2.18 -10.52 -6.04
CA ASN A 113 -1.94 -9.28 -6.76
C ASN A 113 -0.94 -9.55 -7.89
N LEU A 114 -1.33 -9.28 -9.13
CA LEU A 114 -0.46 -9.38 -10.29
C LEU A 114 0.06 -7.99 -10.62
N THR A 115 1.34 -7.75 -10.32
CA THR A 115 2.00 -6.46 -10.54
C THR A 115 2.92 -6.54 -11.75
N VAL A 116 2.57 -5.83 -12.80
CA VAL A 116 3.40 -5.68 -13.99
C VAL A 116 4.50 -4.66 -13.72
N LEU A 117 5.75 -5.08 -13.79
CA LEU A 117 6.91 -4.19 -13.73
C LEU A 117 7.11 -3.57 -15.11
N TRP A 118 6.50 -2.40 -15.28
CA TRP A 118 6.46 -1.67 -16.54
C TRP A 118 7.78 -0.95 -16.80
N PHE A 119 8.26 -1.03 -18.04
CA PHE A 119 9.43 -0.29 -18.50
C PHE A 119 9.25 0.16 -19.95
N ASN A 120 9.90 1.27 -20.30
CA ASN A 120 9.69 1.90 -21.61
C ASN A 120 10.02 0.99 -22.80
N ASN A 121 11.09 0.20 -22.67
CA ASN A 121 11.56 -0.72 -23.72
C ASN A 121 10.93 -2.12 -23.63
N ALA A 122 9.83 -2.28 -22.89
CA ALA A 122 9.11 -3.57 -22.85
C ALA A 122 8.62 -3.94 -24.27
N PRO A 123 8.60 -5.23 -24.60
CA PRO A 123 8.09 -5.68 -25.91
C PRO A 123 6.66 -5.20 -26.15
N ASP A 124 6.36 -4.71 -27.37
CA ASP A 124 5.06 -4.13 -27.68
C ASP A 124 3.90 -5.14 -27.55
N ASN A 125 4.14 -6.41 -27.88
CA ASN A 125 3.16 -7.47 -27.66
C ASN A 125 2.82 -7.65 -26.17
N TRP A 126 3.81 -7.51 -25.29
CA TRP A 126 3.58 -7.53 -23.84
C TRP A 126 2.77 -6.32 -23.38
N LYS A 127 3.14 -5.11 -23.79
CA LYS A 127 2.41 -3.88 -23.48
C LYS A 127 0.95 -3.99 -23.91
N ASN A 128 0.71 -4.43 -25.15
CA ASN A 128 -0.63 -4.59 -25.71
C ASN A 128 -1.44 -5.64 -24.95
N PHE A 129 -0.82 -6.75 -24.57
CA PHE A 129 -1.48 -7.80 -23.80
C PHE A 129 -1.84 -7.31 -22.38
N CYS A 130 -0.92 -6.64 -21.69
CA CYS A 130 -1.19 -6.05 -20.38
C CYS A 130 -2.33 -5.02 -20.45
N ALA A 131 -2.32 -4.14 -21.45
CA ALA A 131 -3.40 -3.17 -21.64
C ALA A 131 -4.75 -3.87 -21.88
N LYS A 132 -4.78 -4.91 -22.72
CA LYS A 132 -5.99 -5.70 -22.95
C LYS A 132 -6.50 -6.35 -21.66
N VAL A 133 -5.63 -7.01 -20.89
CA VAL A 133 -6.00 -7.63 -19.61
C VAL A 133 -6.53 -6.59 -18.62
N SER A 134 -5.91 -5.40 -18.55
CA SER A 134 -6.39 -4.31 -17.70
C SER A 134 -7.81 -3.88 -18.04
N ILE A 135 -8.12 -3.72 -19.35
CA ILE A 135 -9.45 -3.33 -19.84
C ILE A 135 -10.47 -4.42 -19.53
N ASP A 136 -10.11 -5.67 -19.78
CA ASP A 136 -11.05 -6.80 -19.69
C ASP A 136 -11.34 -7.20 -18.23
N THR A 137 -10.38 -7.00 -17.31
CA THR A 137 -10.44 -7.62 -15.97
C THR A 137 -10.34 -6.64 -14.80
N SER A 138 -9.71 -5.48 -15.00
CA SER A 138 -9.35 -4.52 -13.92
C SER A 138 -8.61 -5.16 -12.73
N ALA A 139 -7.87 -6.27 -12.95
CA ALA A 139 -7.30 -7.11 -11.89
C ALA A 139 -5.76 -7.16 -11.89
N ILE A 140 -5.11 -6.22 -12.56
CA ILE A 140 -3.66 -6.06 -12.53
C ILE A 140 -3.28 -4.64 -12.12
N GLN A 141 -2.09 -4.51 -11.55
CA GLN A 141 -1.50 -3.21 -11.25
C GLN A 141 -0.15 -3.05 -11.92
N TYR A 142 0.37 -1.84 -11.92
CA TYR A 142 1.64 -1.51 -12.55
C TYR A 142 2.57 -0.81 -11.58
N GLU A 143 3.87 -1.15 -11.68
CA GLU A 143 4.97 -0.41 -11.06
C GLU A 143 5.97 -0.01 -12.14
N ASN A 144 6.55 1.18 -12.01
CA ASN A 144 7.51 1.68 -12.97
C ASN A 144 8.92 1.11 -12.68
N ASP A 145 9.31 0.09 -13.43
CA ASP A 145 10.60 -0.59 -13.27
C ASP A 145 11.80 0.33 -13.58
N ASP A 146 11.65 1.27 -14.51
CA ASP A 146 12.71 2.24 -14.83
C ASP A 146 13.02 3.18 -13.63
N LEU A 147 12.02 3.45 -12.79
CA LEU A 147 12.18 4.25 -11.56
C LEU A 147 12.63 3.41 -10.36
N MET A 148 12.19 2.15 -10.27
CA MET A 148 12.50 1.29 -9.12
C MET A 148 13.91 0.69 -9.18
N ARG A 149 14.37 0.29 -10.35
CA ARG A 149 15.67 -0.38 -10.52
C ARG A 149 16.88 0.38 -10.01
N PRO A 150 17.01 1.71 -10.16
CA PRO A 150 18.15 2.43 -9.61
C PRO A 150 18.38 2.20 -8.12
N ASP A 151 17.30 2.03 -7.35
CA ASP A 151 17.36 1.87 -5.90
C ASP A 151 17.35 0.39 -5.45
N TYR A 152 16.61 -0.46 -6.16
CA TYR A 152 16.36 -1.85 -5.74
C TYR A 152 17.11 -2.89 -6.58
N GLY A 153 17.70 -2.52 -7.72
CA GLY A 153 18.35 -3.47 -8.63
C GLY A 153 17.34 -4.27 -9.44
N ASP A 154 17.77 -5.40 -9.98
CA ASP A 154 16.94 -6.27 -10.82
C ASP A 154 16.30 -7.44 -10.07
N ASP A 155 16.65 -7.64 -8.80
CA ASP A 155 16.13 -8.72 -7.96
C ASP A 155 15.29 -8.14 -6.82
N TYR A 156 14.20 -7.48 -7.19
CA TYR A 156 13.19 -7.01 -6.26
C TYR A 156 11.81 -7.53 -6.62
N GLY A 157 10.94 -7.58 -5.63
CA GLY A 157 9.53 -7.85 -5.78
C GLY A 157 8.70 -6.77 -5.14
N ILE A 158 7.42 -6.75 -5.47
CA ILE A 158 6.43 -5.89 -4.82
C ILE A 158 5.67 -6.73 -3.81
N ALA A 159 5.62 -6.27 -2.57
CA ALA A 159 4.79 -6.86 -1.53
C ALA A 159 3.51 -6.05 -1.35
N CYS A 160 2.39 -6.75 -1.13
CA CYS A 160 1.07 -6.14 -1.02
C CYS A 160 0.71 -5.37 -2.31
N CYS A 161 0.52 -4.08 -2.20
CA CYS A 161 0.15 -3.23 -3.33
C CYS A 161 1.34 -2.52 -3.98
N VAL A 162 2.26 -1.93 -3.19
CA VAL A 162 3.27 -0.99 -3.73
C VAL A 162 4.63 -1.01 -3.01
N SER A 163 4.89 -1.97 -2.15
CA SER A 163 6.12 -1.97 -1.35
C SER A 163 7.26 -2.72 -2.05
N PRO A 164 8.22 -2.04 -2.68
CA PRO A 164 9.35 -2.69 -3.31
C PRO A 164 10.37 -3.14 -2.26
N MET A 165 10.90 -4.34 -2.43
CA MET A 165 11.93 -4.91 -1.57
C MET A 165 12.87 -5.80 -2.37
N LYS A 166 14.17 -5.75 -2.07
CA LYS A 166 15.13 -6.73 -2.58
C LYS A 166 14.83 -8.09 -1.99
N ILE A 167 14.60 -9.08 -2.85
CA ILE A 167 14.20 -10.42 -2.45
C ILE A 167 15.30 -11.06 -1.60
N GLY A 168 14.91 -11.59 -0.44
CA GLY A 168 15.84 -12.23 0.50
C GLY A 168 16.81 -11.31 1.24
N LYS A 169 16.77 -9.98 1.00
CA LYS A 169 17.73 -9.01 1.56
C LYS A 169 17.08 -7.85 2.31
N GLN A 170 15.81 -7.63 2.11
CA GLN A 170 15.10 -6.54 2.76
C GLN A 170 13.81 -7.03 3.38
N MET A 171 13.50 -6.44 4.53
CA MET A 171 12.25 -6.62 5.25
C MET A 171 11.64 -5.25 5.47
N GLN A 172 10.34 -5.12 5.29
CA GLN A 172 9.63 -3.89 5.54
C GLN A 172 8.61 -4.12 6.65
N TYR A 173 8.74 -3.32 7.71
CA TYR A 173 7.74 -3.26 8.74
C TYR A 173 6.70 -2.19 8.43
N PHE A 174 5.43 -2.58 8.36
CA PHE A 174 4.30 -1.69 8.15
C PHE A 174 3.14 -2.12 9.04
N GLY A 175 2.81 -1.33 10.07
CA GLY A 175 1.81 -1.72 11.06
C GLY A 175 0.49 -0.97 10.99
N ALA A 176 0.47 0.26 10.51
CA ALA A 176 -0.72 1.11 10.52
C ALA A 176 -0.59 2.31 9.57
N ARG A 177 -1.70 3.00 9.33
CA ARG A 177 -1.75 4.29 8.62
C ARG A 177 -2.17 5.42 9.57
N ALA A 178 -1.56 6.60 9.39
CA ALA A 178 -2.01 7.83 10.06
C ALA A 178 -3.18 8.44 9.29
N ASN A 179 -4.32 8.63 9.94
CA ASN A 179 -5.49 9.26 9.32
C ASN A 179 -5.40 10.78 9.43
N LEU A 180 -4.93 11.42 8.37
CA LEU A 180 -4.73 12.88 8.32
C LEU A 180 -6.05 13.66 8.30
N ALA A 181 -7.11 13.09 7.69
CA ALA A 181 -8.41 13.73 7.63
C ALA A 181 -9.09 13.77 9.01
N LYS A 182 -9.01 12.68 9.74
CA LYS A 182 -9.51 12.63 11.12
C LYS A 182 -8.72 13.57 12.04
N CYS A 183 -7.42 13.68 11.81
CA CYS A 183 -6.55 14.63 12.51
C CYS A 183 -6.98 16.09 12.28
N LEU A 184 -7.39 16.45 11.06
CA LEU A 184 -7.92 17.79 10.76
C LEU A 184 -9.24 18.04 11.53
N LEU A 185 -10.13 17.05 11.57
CA LEU A 185 -11.37 17.16 12.33
C LEU A 185 -11.10 17.32 13.85
N TYR A 186 -10.12 16.60 14.38
CA TYR A 186 -9.68 16.77 15.76
C TYR A 186 -9.08 18.18 16.02
N ALA A 187 -8.36 18.73 15.06
CA ALA A 187 -7.87 20.11 15.17
C ALA A 187 -9.01 21.13 15.27
N ILE A 188 -10.12 20.89 14.57
CA ILE A 188 -11.33 21.73 14.63
C ILE A 188 -12.08 21.52 15.96
N ASN A 189 -12.19 20.29 16.41
CA ASN A 189 -12.98 19.91 17.58
C ASN A 189 -12.18 19.87 18.91
N GLY A 190 -10.93 20.37 18.93
CA GLY A 190 -10.12 20.37 20.15
C GLY A 190 -9.74 18.98 20.66
N GLY A 191 -9.59 18.01 19.76
CA GLY A 191 -9.20 16.63 20.07
C GLY A 191 -10.35 15.69 20.42
N VAL A 192 -11.60 16.16 20.36
CA VAL A 192 -12.79 15.34 20.62
C VAL A 192 -13.27 14.65 19.35
N ASP A 193 -13.60 13.38 19.45
CA ASP A 193 -14.17 12.59 18.38
C ASP A 193 -15.69 12.89 18.23
N GLU A 194 -16.12 13.22 17.01
CA GLU A 194 -17.50 13.60 16.74
C GLU A 194 -18.51 12.45 16.78
N LYS A 195 -18.04 11.20 16.80
CA LYS A 195 -18.89 10.00 16.86
C LYS A 195 -19.00 9.42 18.26
N SER A 196 -17.84 9.24 18.91
CA SER A 196 -17.80 8.68 20.27
C SER A 196 -17.98 9.73 21.35
N HIS A 197 -17.78 11.01 21.03
CA HIS A 197 -17.76 12.14 21.97
C HIS A 197 -16.64 12.05 23.04
N GLU A 198 -15.62 11.21 22.77
CA GLU A 198 -14.49 11.02 23.65
C GLU A 198 -13.32 11.93 23.28
N GLN A 199 -12.52 12.29 24.28
CA GLN A 199 -11.26 13.02 24.08
C GLN A 199 -10.19 12.05 23.54
N CYS A 200 -10.06 11.96 22.23
CA CYS A 200 -9.12 11.06 21.56
C CYS A 200 -7.76 11.70 21.28
N GLY A 201 -7.74 13.01 21.06
CA GLY A 201 -6.52 13.80 20.84
C GLY A 201 -6.19 14.70 22.04
N PRO A 202 -5.10 15.51 21.98
CA PRO A 202 -4.83 16.52 22.98
C PRO A 202 -5.97 17.51 23.13
N ASN A 203 -6.25 17.93 24.34
CA ASN A 203 -7.27 18.93 24.63
C ASN A 203 -6.77 20.34 24.25
N TYR A 204 -6.80 20.63 22.95
CA TYR A 204 -6.54 21.97 22.43
C TYR A 204 -7.84 22.77 22.34
N ALA A 205 -7.74 24.10 22.35
CA ALA A 205 -8.92 24.94 22.21
C ALA A 205 -9.61 24.68 20.86
N PRO A 206 -10.89 24.29 20.82
CA PRO A 206 -11.62 24.05 19.58
C PRO A 206 -11.82 25.34 18.78
N ILE A 207 -12.15 25.20 17.52
CA ILE A 207 -12.61 26.31 16.66
C ILE A 207 -14.12 26.41 16.84
N THR A 208 -14.61 27.55 17.33
CA THR A 208 -16.02 27.74 17.66
C THR A 208 -16.77 28.65 16.68
N GLY A 209 -16.06 29.26 15.72
CA GLY A 209 -16.65 30.13 14.70
C GLY A 209 -17.70 29.43 13.85
N GLU A 210 -18.65 30.20 13.31
CA GLU A 210 -19.65 29.72 12.37
C GLU A 210 -19.00 29.31 11.03
N TYR A 211 -17.98 30.03 10.63
CA TYR A 211 -17.18 29.76 9.42
C TYR A 211 -15.74 29.45 9.79
N LEU A 212 -15.12 28.54 9.03
CA LEU A 212 -13.71 28.23 9.19
C LEU A 212 -12.85 29.32 8.56
N ASN A 213 -11.79 29.71 9.28
CA ASN A 213 -10.76 30.63 8.79
C ASN A 213 -9.46 29.84 8.58
N TYR A 214 -8.86 29.98 7.40
CA TYR A 214 -7.63 29.25 7.05
C TYR A 214 -6.46 29.56 8.00
N ASP A 215 -6.29 30.85 8.37
CA ASP A 215 -5.22 31.29 9.27
C ASP A 215 -5.41 30.82 10.72
N GLU A 216 -6.63 30.43 11.11
CA GLU A 216 -6.91 29.80 12.40
C GLU A 216 -6.77 28.29 12.34
N VAL A 217 -7.29 27.65 11.27
CA VAL A 217 -7.31 26.20 11.12
C VAL A 217 -5.90 25.65 10.93
N LEU A 218 -5.10 26.28 10.05
CA LEU A 218 -3.80 25.73 9.67
C LEU A 218 -2.83 25.58 10.85
N PRO A 219 -2.61 26.55 11.74
CA PRO A 219 -1.73 26.38 12.90
C PRO A 219 -2.22 25.30 13.86
N LYS A 220 -3.53 25.18 14.10
CA LYS A 220 -4.12 24.15 14.95
C LYS A 220 -3.93 22.77 14.33
N TYR A 221 -4.09 22.65 13.02
CA TYR A 221 -3.85 21.43 12.31
C TYR A 221 -2.38 21.00 12.36
N VAL A 222 -1.43 21.93 12.15
CA VAL A 222 0.00 21.65 12.29
C VAL A 222 0.33 21.13 13.69
N GLN A 223 -0.23 21.74 14.73
CA GLN A 223 -0.04 21.28 16.10
C GLN A 223 -0.59 19.87 16.32
N MET A 224 -1.76 19.56 15.77
CA MET A 224 -2.37 18.24 15.87
C MET A 224 -1.60 17.20 15.05
N LEU A 225 -1.03 17.59 13.87
CA LEU A 225 -0.17 16.73 13.06
C LEU A 225 1.12 16.33 13.80
N ASP A 226 1.74 17.27 14.55
CA ASP A 226 2.95 16.93 15.31
C ASP A 226 2.66 15.92 16.43
N TRP A 227 1.54 16.09 17.13
CA TRP A 227 1.06 15.10 18.08
C TRP A 227 0.80 13.75 17.40
N LEU A 228 0.08 13.74 16.27
CA LEU A 228 -0.22 12.51 15.52
C LEU A 228 1.06 11.81 15.07
N ALA A 229 2.07 12.55 14.59
CA ALA A 229 3.35 11.97 14.20
C ALA A 229 4.04 11.26 15.37
N GLY A 230 4.01 11.86 16.56
CA GLY A 230 4.53 11.24 17.78
C GLY A 230 3.78 9.98 18.18
N LEU A 231 2.46 10.06 18.23
CA LEU A 231 1.59 8.92 18.52
C LEU A 231 1.82 7.79 17.52
N TYR A 232 1.82 8.12 16.24
CA TYR A 232 1.95 7.17 15.14
C TYR A 232 3.26 6.38 15.21
N VAL A 233 4.40 7.08 15.36
CA VAL A 233 5.70 6.40 15.48
C VAL A 233 5.76 5.55 16.76
N ASN A 234 5.23 6.03 17.89
CA ASN A 234 5.21 5.26 19.13
C ASN A 234 4.35 4.00 19.03
N VAL A 235 3.19 4.08 18.39
CA VAL A 235 2.33 2.90 18.15
C VAL A 235 3.05 1.88 17.27
N LEU A 236 3.67 2.32 16.18
CA LEU A 236 4.43 1.43 15.31
C LEU A 236 5.63 0.80 16.03
N ASN A 237 6.35 1.58 16.85
CA ASN A 237 7.44 1.06 17.68
C ASN A 237 6.96 -0.03 18.64
N LEU A 238 5.81 0.18 19.28
CA LEU A 238 5.23 -0.80 20.20
C LEU A 238 4.84 -2.09 19.48
N ILE A 239 4.19 -1.98 18.32
CA ILE A 239 3.79 -3.14 17.53
C ILE A 239 5.03 -3.91 17.04
N GLN A 240 6.06 -3.22 16.54
CA GLN A 240 7.31 -3.86 16.14
C GLN A 240 8.01 -4.55 17.31
N TYR A 241 8.08 -3.90 18.47
CA TYR A 241 8.60 -4.52 19.68
C TYR A 241 7.84 -5.79 20.06
N MET A 242 6.52 -5.79 19.96
CA MET A 242 5.70 -6.97 20.27
C MET A 242 5.94 -8.12 19.30
N HIS A 243 6.14 -7.84 18.02
CA HIS A 243 6.54 -8.86 17.04
C HIS A 243 7.91 -9.45 17.38
N ASP A 244 8.90 -8.59 17.65
CA ASP A 244 10.24 -9.04 18.07
C ASP A 244 10.21 -9.90 19.33
N LYS A 245 9.45 -9.47 20.33
CA LYS A 245 9.33 -10.19 21.62
C LYS A 245 8.84 -11.62 21.46
N TYR A 246 8.01 -11.89 20.47
CA TYR A 246 7.42 -13.21 20.21
C TYR A 246 8.08 -13.94 19.03
N TYR A 247 9.29 -13.55 18.63
CA TYR A 247 10.12 -14.19 17.61
C TYR A 247 9.50 -14.20 16.19
N TYR A 248 8.51 -13.36 15.93
CA TYR A 248 7.86 -13.32 14.64
C TYR A 248 8.84 -12.97 13.52
N GLU A 249 9.60 -11.87 13.65
CA GLU A 249 10.59 -11.47 12.65
C GLU A 249 11.71 -12.52 12.49
N GLU A 250 12.13 -13.19 13.56
CA GLU A 250 13.18 -14.21 13.51
C GLU A 250 12.72 -15.41 12.67
N ALA A 251 11.46 -15.84 12.84
CA ALA A 251 10.88 -16.90 12.03
C ALA A 251 10.79 -16.51 10.55
N GLU A 252 10.30 -15.31 10.25
CA GLU A 252 10.23 -14.78 8.88
C GLU A 252 11.62 -14.67 8.22
N MET A 253 12.65 -14.32 8.99
CA MET A 253 14.02 -14.16 8.49
C MET A 253 14.79 -15.46 8.37
N ALA A 254 14.25 -16.60 8.78
CA ALA A 254 14.95 -17.89 8.69
C ALA A 254 15.32 -18.29 7.24
N LEU A 255 14.61 -17.75 6.24
CA LEU A 255 14.84 -17.99 4.82
C LEU A 255 15.46 -16.78 4.09
N ILE A 256 15.92 -15.77 4.83
CA ILE A 256 16.46 -14.53 4.31
C ILE A 256 17.98 -14.49 4.51
N ASP A 257 18.67 -13.61 3.79
CA ASP A 257 20.12 -13.40 3.89
C ASP A 257 20.56 -13.00 5.32
N THR A 258 21.79 -13.26 5.67
CA THR A 258 22.36 -12.92 7.00
C THR A 258 22.48 -11.42 7.25
N ASP A 259 22.54 -10.60 6.19
CA ASP A 259 22.61 -9.14 6.28
C ASP A 259 21.30 -8.52 5.76
N VAL A 260 20.29 -8.52 6.61
CA VAL A 260 18.94 -8.02 6.26
C VAL A 260 18.81 -6.55 6.56
N ARG A 261 18.56 -5.74 5.54
CA ARG A 261 18.15 -4.35 5.72
C ARG A 261 16.68 -4.27 6.08
N ARG A 262 16.39 -3.79 7.28
CA ARG A 262 15.03 -3.49 7.73
C ARG A 262 14.65 -2.07 7.39
N THR A 263 13.41 -1.89 6.94
CA THR A 263 12.82 -0.59 6.66
C THR A 263 11.53 -0.43 7.47
N PHE A 264 11.28 0.80 7.91
CA PHE A 264 10.08 1.16 8.66
C PHE A 264 9.17 1.96 7.73
N ALA A 265 8.10 1.33 7.26
CA ALA A 265 7.17 1.95 6.33
C ALA A 265 6.13 2.77 7.07
N THR A 266 5.99 4.03 6.69
CA THR A 266 4.96 4.92 7.18
C THR A 266 3.91 5.16 6.09
N GLY A 267 2.64 5.00 6.42
CA GLY A 267 1.52 5.20 5.53
C GLY A 267 0.57 6.29 6.03
N ILE A 268 -0.06 7.00 5.10
CA ILE A 268 -1.06 8.01 5.38
C ILE A 268 -2.40 7.65 4.74
N ALA A 269 -3.50 8.12 5.33
CA ALA A 269 -4.85 8.02 4.80
C ALA A 269 -5.53 9.39 4.83
N GLY A 270 -6.46 9.63 3.90
CA GLY A 270 -7.22 10.88 3.83
C GLY A 270 -6.44 12.04 3.20
N PHE A 271 -5.39 11.78 2.43
CA PHE A 271 -4.53 12.82 1.85
C PHE A 271 -5.32 13.79 0.95
N SER A 272 -6.03 13.28 -0.05
CA SER A 272 -6.86 14.10 -0.95
C SER A 272 -7.97 14.84 -0.20
N HIS A 273 -8.59 14.20 0.79
CA HIS A 273 -9.63 14.83 1.61
C HIS A 273 -9.12 16.04 2.38
N VAL A 274 -7.90 15.97 2.92
CA VAL A 274 -7.29 17.12 3.62
C VAL A 274 -6.95 18.24 2.65
N ILE A 275 -6.40 17.91 1.48
CA ILE A 275 -6.06 18.91 0.47
C ILE A 275 -7.32 19.66 0.04
N ASP A 276 -8.38 18.94 -0.31
CA ASP A 276 -9.66 19.55 -0.71
C ASP A 276 -10.29 20.36 0.43
N SER A 277 -10.21 19.88 1.68
CA SER A 277 -10.71 20.59 2.84
C SER A 277 -9.96 21.91 3.08
N LEU A 278 -8.63 21.86 3.08
CA LEU A 278 -7.82 23.07 3.26
C LEU A 278 -7.96 24.03 2.07
N SER A 279 -8.12 23.53 0.87
CA SER A 279 -8.41 24.33 -0.32
C SER A 279 -9.78 25.01 -0.20
N ALA A 280 -10.82 24.27 0.19
CA ALA A 280 -12.14 24.85 0.43
C ALA A 280 -12.10 25.94 1.50
N ILE A 281 -11.42 25.71 2.63
CA ILE A 281 -11.29 26.69 3.71
C ILE A 281 -10.52 27.94 3.26
N LYS A 282 -9.55 27.77 2.34
CA LYS A 282 -8.72 28.88 1.84
C LYS A 282 -9.38 29.72 0.77
N TYR A 283 -10.14 29.10 -0.14
CA TYR A 283 -10.63 29.73 -1.37
C TYR A 283 -12.15 29.88 -1.45
N ALA A 284 -12.92 29.22 -0.55
CA ALA A 284 -14.36 29.32 -0.48
C ALA A 284 -14.80 29.71 0.96
N LYS A 285 -16.10 29.72 1.21
CA LYS A 285 -16.65 29.86 2.56
C LYS A 285 -17.09 28.51 3.06
N VAL A 286 -16.59 28.06 4.19
CA VAL A 286 -16.92 26.79 4.80
C VAL A 286 -17.67 27.05 6.13
N LYS A 287 -18.97 26.82 6.11
CA LYS A 287 -19.81 26.89 7.29
C LYS A 287 -19.77 25.58 8.05
N VAL A 288 -19.66 25.64 9.37
CA VAL A 288 -19.59 24.47 10.23
C VAL A 288 -21.00 24.09 10.71
N VAL A 289 -21.38 22.85 10.47
CA VAL A 289 -22.56 22.24 11.06
C VAL A 289 -22.14 21.54 12.35
N ARG A 290 -22.78 21.91 13.48
CA ARG A 290 -22.45 21.42 14.81
C ARG A 290 -23.59 20.63 15.40
N ASP A 291 -23.25 19.66 16.24
CA ASP A 291 -24.20 18.93 17.07
C ASP A 291 -24.56 19.72 18.34
N GLU A 292 -25.37 19.11 19.21
CA GLU A 292 -25.83 19.68 20.48
C GLU A 292 -24.69 19.96 21.47
N MET A 293 -23.53 19.27 21.31
CA MET A 293 -22.33 19.47 22.13
C MET A 293 -21.39 20.54 21.54
N GLY A 294 -21.73 21.11 20.39
CA GLY A 294 -20.93 22.09 19.68
C GLY A 294 -19.82 21.51 18.83
N LEU A 295 -19.77 20.18 18.64
CA LEU A 295 -18.76 19.53 17.80
C LEU A 295 -19.12 19.68 16.33
N ALA A 296 -18.12 19.93 15.51
CA ALA A 296 -18.27 19.94 14.06
C ALA A 296 -18.52 18.51 13.56
N THR A 297 -19.69 18.30 12.96
CA THR A 297 -20.15 17.00 12.41
C THR A 297 -20.40 17.07 10.91
N GLY A 298 -20.42 18.27 10.33
CA GLY A 298 -20.60 18.49 8.91
C GLY A 298 -20.14 19.88 8.48
N PHE A 299 -20.07 20.06 7.16
CA PHE A 299 -19.61 21.31 6.56
C PHE A 299 -20.46 21.63 5.33
N GLU A 300 -20.84 22.89 5.20
CA GLU A 300 -21.51 23.45 4.02
C GLU A 300 -20.52 24.38 3.31
N VAL A 301 -20.27 24.14 2.02
CA VAL A 301 -19.29 24.93 1.25
C VAL A 301 -20.06 25.82 0.27
N GLU A 302 -19.82 27.13 0.38
CA GLU A 302 -20.34 28.15 -0.52
C GLU A 302 -19.22 28.71 -1.38
N GLY A 303 -19.34 28.61 -2.69
CA GLY A 303 -18.34 29.01 -3.66
C GLY A 303 -17.55 27.84 -4.25
N ASP A 304 -16.69 28.15 -5.21
CA ASP A 304 -15.83 27.17 -5.88
C ASP A 304 -14.40 27.22 -5.33
N PHE A 305 -13.70 26.08 -5.38
CA PHE A 305 -12.33 25.96 -4.88
C PHE A 305 -11.54 24.92 -5.70
N PRO A 306 -10.21 25.06 -5.78
CA PRO A 306 -9.34 24.08 -6.44
C PRO A 306 -9.46 22.71 -5.78
N LYS A 307 -9.62 21.65 -6.60
CA LYS A 307 -9.71 20.27 -6.13
C LYS A 307 -8.49 19.48 -6.56
N TYR A 308 -7.97 18.67 -5.65
CA TYR A 308 -6.81 17.82 -5.89
C TYR A 308 -7.09 16.78 -6.98
N GLY A 309 -6.06 16.50 -7.80
CA GLY A 309 -6.14 15.54 -8.90
C GLY A 309 -6.68 16.13 -10.23
N ASN A 310 -6.76 17.46 -10.34
CA ASN A 310 -7.22 18.17 -11.54
C ASN A 310 -6.13 19.07 -12.14
N ASP A 311 -4.86 18.84 -11.84
CA ASP A 311 -3.72 19.63 -12.34
C ASP A 311 -3.86 21.13 -12.03
N ASP A 312 -4.24 21.43 -10.79
CA ASP A 312 -4.36 22.80 -10.27
C ASP A 312 -3.27 23.05 -9.22
N ASP A 313 -2.28 23.87 -9.56
CA ASP A 313 -1.12 24.17 -8.72
C ASP A 313 -1.52 24.60 -7.31
N ARG A 314 -2.65 25.28 -7.14
CA ARG A 314 -3.11 25.78 -5.82
C ARG A 314 -3.48 24.64 -4.87
N ALA A 315 -4.07 23.55 -5.40
CA ALA A 315 -4.37 22.34 -4.64
C ALA A 315 -3.11 21.49 -4.46
N ASP A 316 -2.30 21.36 -5.51
CA ASP A 316 -1.10 20.54 -5.50
C ASP A 316 -0.03 21.09 -4.54
N GLU A 317 0.12 22.40 -4.42
CA GLU A 317 0.98 23.04 -3.43
C GLU A 317 0.58 22.70 -1.98
N ILE A 318 -0.73 22.63 -1.69
CA ILE A 318 -1.22 22.18 -0.37
C ILE A 318 -0.82 20.72 -0.14
N GLY A 319 -0.92 19.87 -1.16
CA GLY A 319 -0.53 18.47 -1.08
C GLY A 319 0.97 18.29 -0.82
N VAL A 320 1.81 19.00 -1.56
CA VAL A 320 3.27 18.99 -1.37
C VAL A 320 3.64 19.49 0.03
N TRP A 321 3.02 20.59 0.48
CA TRP A 321 3.22 21.10 1.83
C TRP A 321 2.85 20.08 2.91
N LEU A 322 1.66 19.48 2.79
CA LEU A 322 1.16 18.50 3.77
C LEU A 322 2.09 17.28 3.88
N LEU A 323 2.47 16.73 2.74
CA LEU A 323 3.36 15.56 2.71
C LEU A 323 4.72 15.87 3.32
N ARG A 324 5.36 16.97 2.93
CA ARG A 324 6.67 17.40 3.45
C ARG A 324 6.60 17.69 4.96
N THR A 325 5.57 18.40 5.39
CA THR A 325 5.40 18.77 6.80
C THR A 325 5.26 17.51 7.67
N PHE A 326 4.39 16.59 7.31
CA PHE A 326 4.19 15.37 8.08
C PHE A 326 5.41 14.45 8.05
N LEU A 327 6.08 14.33 6.90
CA LEU A 327 7.32 13.57 6.77
C LEU A 327 8.43 14.11 7.69
N GLU A 328 8.64 15.43 7.73
CA GLU A 328 9.63 16.05 8.61
C GLU A 328 9.28 15.87 10.10
N MET A 329 7.99 15.86 10.45
CA MET A 329 7.56 15.54 11.81
C MET A 329 7.87 14.09 12.19
N ILE A 330 7.64 13.15 11.29
CA ILE A 330 7.99 11.73 11.51
C ILE A 330 9.50 11.55 11.66
N LYS A 331 10.30 12.17 10.78
CA LYS A 331 11.77 12.08 10.81
C LYS A 331 12.42 12.58 12.12
N LYS A 332 11.73 13.41 12.88
CA LYS A 332 12.18 13.87 14.20
C LYS A 332 12.03 12.81 15.30
N ARG A 333 11.35 11.71 15.02
CA ARG A 333 11.05 10.66 16.00
C ARG A 333 11.98 9.47 15.82
N HIS A 334 12.37 8.84 16.92
CA HIS A 334 13.20 7.64 16.88
C HIS A 334 12.34 6.42 16.62
N THR A 335 12.83 5.52 15.77
CA THR A 335 12.22 4.22 15.57
C THR A 335 12.81 3.20 16.55
N TYR A 336 12.12 2.07 16.74
CA TYR A 336 12.47 1.04 17.71
C TYR A 336 13.89 0.49 17.53
N ARG A 337 14.42 0.50 16.32
CA ARG A 337 15.73 -0.08 15.96
C ARG A 337 16.78 0.95 15.53
N ASN A 338 16.59 2.20 15.80
CA ASN A 338 17.58 3.27 15.56
C ASN A 338 18.52 3.44 16.73
#